data_0ad12686a9fbdba9832545d57c86a6ab
#
_entry.id   0ad12686a9fbdba9832545d57c86a6ab
#
_cell.length_a   1.000
_cell.length_b   1.000
_cell.length_c   1.000
_cell.angle_alpha   90.00
_cell.angle_beta   90.00
_cell.angle_gamma   90.00
#
_symmetry.space_group_name_H-M   'P 1'
#
loop_
_entity.id
_entity.type
_entity.pdbx_description
1 polymer ?
#
loop_
_entity_poly.entity_id
_entity_poly.type
_entity_poly.pdbx_seq_one_letter_code
_entity_poly.pdbx_strand_id
1 'polypeptide(L)'
;MVTATNVTFLTVALYLLDLAIKIVALGLVPEGRRPSSASAWLLLILFLPVVGLVAFWLIGSPFVDRGRRRRQAAAGEVISGALTSQTDDLLPVPAGSTLNTLVVLNRRLGWLPSVGGNKADLFSDYEEAIAAMAREVRTAERYVHVEFYIMSWDATTHDFFEALAEVAARGVTVRLLFDHIGTARIPGYHNMIKKLKQTAIEWHPMLPIQPLKGKWRRPDLRNHRKIVVIDGRVGFIGSLNMIDASYHNRKHERAGRKWRDLVMQLNGPAVFSLDVVFATDWFIETYEQLREDVQPYPYDTEPGEVICQVVPSGPGFPDENNLRLFNSLIYSAQRRLSITSPYCVPDDSLLYAITTAAQRGVAVELFVGEQGDQFMVHHAQCSYYKAMLKAGVRIYLYPAPFILHSKHFSVDDEVAVIGSSNMDIRSFNLDFEISVMCLSRSLTTAMREVEDLYRSLSRELTLDEWYRRPLGKRYIDNVMRLTSALQ
;
A
#
# COMPACT_ATOMS: atom_id res chain seq x y z
N MET A 1 8.62 -33.92 -48.58
CA MET A 1 7.44 -33.38 -49.29
C MET A 1 6.31 -33.23 -48.30
N VAL A 2 6.08 -32.07 -47.75
CA VAL A 2 4.87 -31.78 -46.95
C VAL A 2 3.74 -31.65 -47.96
N THR A 3 2.82 -32.57 -47.93
CA THR A 3 1.70 -32.57 -48.90
C THR A 3 0.74 -31.44 -48.61
N ALA A 4 0.15 -30.81 -49.65
CA ALA A 4 -0.85 -29.73 -49.50
C ALA A 4 -1.97 -30.08 -48.51
N THR A 5 -2.34 -31.35 -48.43
CA THR A 5 -3.31 -31.89 -47.45
C THR A 5 -2.90 -31.71 -46.00
N ASN A 6 -1.61 -31.89 -45.67
CA ASN A 6 -1.08 -31.74 -44.29
C ASN A 6 -1.05 -30.25 -43.89
N VAL A 7 -0.77 -29.35 -44.81
CA VAL A 7 -0.83 -27.89 -44.59
C VAL A 7 -2.26 -27.41 -44.30
N THR A 8 -3.23 -27.95 -45.09
CA THR A 8 -4.65 -27.59 -44.90
C THR A 8 -5.16 -28.12 -43.54
N PHE A 9 -4.85 -29.38 -43.19
CA PHE A 9 -5.22 -29.95 -41.90
C PHE A 9 -4.65 -29.18 -40.72
N LEU A 10 -3.35 -28.83 -40.77
CA LEU A 10 -2.70 -28.01 -39.72
C LEU A 10 -3.35 -26.64 -39.57
N THR A 11 -3.67 -25.99 -40.70
CA THR A 11 -4.32 -24.66 -40.68
C THR A 11 -5.72 -24.70 -40.06
N VAL A 12 -6.51 -25.73 -40.40
CA VAL A 12 -7.85 -25.91 -39.81
C VAL A 12 -7.74 -26.24 -38.32
N ALA A 13 -6.81 -27.08 -37.93
CA ALA A 13 -6.58 -27.42 -36.50
C ALA A 13 -6.16 -26.19 -35.68
N LEU A 14 -5.27 -25.34 -36.20
CA LEU A 14 -4.87 -24.10 -35.54
C LEU A 14 -6.02 -23.11 -35.44
N TYR A 15 -6.86 -23.01 -36.48
CA TYR A 15 -8.06 -22.14 -36.43
C TYR A 15 -9.07 -22.62 -35.38
N LEU A 16 -9.32 -23.94 -35.30
CA LEU A 16 -10.22 -24.52 -34.30
C LEU A 16 -9.67 -24.33 -32.88
N LEU A 17 -8.36 -24.48 -32.70
CA LEU A 17 -7.70 -24.22 -31.41
C LEU A 17 -7.83 -22.73 -31.00
N ASP A 18 -7.59 -21.82 -31.93
CA ASP A 18 -7.77 -20.38 -31.73
C ASP A 18 -9.20 -20.04 -31.30
N LEU A 19 -10.19 -20.58 -32.03
CA LEU A 19 -11.60 -20.41 -31.74
C LEU A 19 -11.96 -20.97 -30.36
N ALA A 20 -11.48 -22.16 -30.02
CA ALA A 20 -11.70 -22.78 -28.73
C ALA A 20 -11.11 -21.96 -27.58
N ILE A 21 -9.88 -21.42 -27.73
CA ILE A 21 -9.26 -20.53 -26.75
C ILE A 21 -10.13 -19.30 -26.52
N LYS A 22 -10.64 -18.67 -27.58
CA LYS A 22 -11.48 -17.48 -27.50
C LYS A 22 -12.82 -17.74 -26.82
N ILE A 23 -13.47 -18.84 -27.13
CA ILE A 23 -14.74 -19.25 -26.49
C ILE A 23 -14.55 -19.52 -25.00
N VAL A 24 -13.51 -20.28 -24.65
CA VAL A 24 -13.19 -20.57 -23.24
C VAL A 24 -12.82 -19.27 -22.48
N ALA A 25 -12.05 -18.40 -23.10
CA ALA A 25 -11.67 -17.12 -22.49
C ALA A 25 -12.89 -16.23 -22.21
N LEU A 26 -13.88 -16.18 -23.12
CA LEU A 26 -15.13 -15.42 -22.92
C LEU A 26 -15.91 -15.85 -21.68
N GLY A 27 -15.85 -17.13 -21.31
CA GLY A 27 -16.52 -17.65 -20.11
C GLY A 27 -15.70 -17.52 -18.82
N LEU A 28 -14.37 -17.69 -18.89
CA LEU A 28 -13.52 -17.73 -17.69
C LEU A 28 -12.92 -16.38 -17.29
N VAL A 29 -12.57 -15.53 -18.26
CA VAL A 29 -11.87 -14.29 -17.99
C VAL A 29 -12.71 -13.28 -17.19
N PRO A 30 -14.03 -13.12 -17.41
CA PRO A 30 -14.85 -12.18 -16.65
C PRO A 30 -15.13 -12.59 -15.19
N GLU A 31 -14.96 -13.89 -14.86
CA GLU A 31 -15.32 -14.41 -13.54
C GLU A 31 -14.51 -13.71 -12.42
N GLY A 32 -15.24 -13.10 -11.46
CA GLY A 32 -14.65 -12.45 -10.29
C GLY A 32 -13.81 -11.21 -10.60
N ARG A 33 -14.07 -10.50 -11.72
CA ARG A 33 -13.30 -9.33 -12.18
C ARG A 33 -14.16 -8.11 -12.40
N ARG A 34 -13.52 -6.94 -12.30
CA ARG A 34 -14.10 -5.68 -12.80
C ARG A 34 -14.25 -5.75 -14.31
N PRO A 35 -15.37 -5.28 -14.88
CA PRO A 35 -15.61 -5.34 -16.33
C PRO A 35 -14.50 -4.73 -17.18
N SER A 36 -13.88 -3.63 -16.73
CA SER A 36 -12.77 -2.96 -17.43
C SER A 36 -11.53 -3.85 -17.54
N SER A 37 -11.15 -4.52 -16.43
CA SER A 37 -10.04 -5.48 -16.43
C SER A 37 -10.33 -6.72 -17.26
N ALA A 38 -11.56 -7.24 -17.18
CA ALA A 38 -12.00 -8.37 -17.99
C ALA A 38 -11.93 -8.04 -19.49
N SER A 39 -12.43 -6.87 -19.89
CA SER A 39 -12.38 -6.41 -21.27
C SER A 39 -10.95 -6.26 -21.79
N ALA A 40 -10.03 -5.71 -20.99
CA ALA A 40 -8.62 -5.58 -21.37
C ALA A 40 -7.96 -6.94 -21.62
N TRP A 41 -8.19 -7.92 -20.73
CA TRP A 41 -7.69 -9.28 -20.91
C TRP A 41 -8.31 -10.00 -22.10
N LEU A 42 -9.63 -9.87 -22.29
CA LEU A 42 -10.30 -10.44 -23.45
C LEU A 42 -9.77 -9.88 -24.76
N LEU A 43 -9.58 -8.55 -24.85
CA LEU A 43 -8.98 -7.93 -26.02
C LEU A 43 -7.58 -8.49 -26.29
N LEU A 44 -6.74 -8.60 -25.28
CA LEU A 44 -5.40 -9.18 -25.44
C LEU A 44 -5.45 -10.62 -25.96
N ILE A 45 -6.35 -11.47 -25.41
CA ILE A 45 -6.50 -12.86 -25.82
C ILE A 45 -7.13 -12.96 -27.22
N LEU A 46 -8.08 -12.09 -27.55
CA LEU A 46 -8.73 -12.11 -28.89
C LEU A 46 -7.77 -11.71 -30.00
N PHE A 47 -6.87 -10.75 -29.75
CA PHE A 47 -5.87 -10.31 -30.75
C PHE A 47 -4.61 -11.18 -30.77
N LEU A 48 -4.18 -11.68 -29.61
CA LEU A 48 -2.96 -12.48 -29.44
C LEU A 48 -3.26 -13.73 -28.58
N PRO A 49 -3.98 -14.74 -29.11
CA PRO A 49 -4.57 -15.83 -28.34
C PRO A 49 -3.57 -16.59 -27.45
N VAL A 50 -2.46 -17.03 -28.02
CA VAL A 50 -1.45 -17.79 -27.28
C VAL A 50 -0.72 -16.91 -26.26
N VAL A 51 -0.26 -15.73 -26.69
CA VAL A 51 0.47 -14.77 -25.81
C VAL A 51 -0.47 -14.26 -24.73
N GLY A 52 -1.68 -13.87 -25.09
CA GLY A 52 -2.69 -13.37 -24.17
C GLY A 52 -3.10 -14.41 -23.13
N LEU A 53 -3.29 -15.68 -23.54
CA LEU A 53 -3.64 -16.76 -22.62
C LEU A 53 -2.49 -17.06 -21.65
N VAL A 54 -1.24 -17.12 -22.12
CA VAL A 54 -0.07 -17.35 -21.29
C VAL A 54 0.12 -16.17 -20.31
N ALA A 55 0.03 -14.94 -20.80
CA ALA A 55 0.09 -13.76 -19.94
C ALA A 55 -1.04 -13.76 -18.90
N PHE A 56 -2.26 -14.07 -19.31
CA PHE A 56 -3.40 -14.21 -18.41
C PHE A 56 -3.18 -15.27 -17.34
N TRP A 57 -2.64 -16.40 -17.70
CA TRP A 57 -2.35 -17.48 -16.74
C TRP A 57 -1.25 -17.07 -15.75
N LEU A 58 -0.21 -16.34 -16.21
CA LEU A 58 0.92 -15.92 -15.37
C LEU A 58 0.60 -14.77 -14.42
N ILE A 59 -0.14 -13.77 -14.88
CA ILE A 59 -0.40 -12.52 -14.13
C ILE A 59 -1.86 -12.11 -14.12
N GLY A 60 -2.69 -12.72 -14.97
CA GLY A 60 -4.08 -12.34 -15.14
C GLY A 60 -5.05 -13.00 -14.15
N SER A 61 -4.76 -14.16 -13.57
CA SER A 61 -5.73 -14.85 -12.67
C SER A 61 -6.03 -13.99 -11.44
N PRO A 62 -7.31 -13.75 -11.07
CA PRO A 62 -7.66 -13.02 -9.84
C PRO A 62 -7.34 -13.83 -8.58
N PHE A 63 -6.98 -15.08 -8.74
CA PHE A 63 -6.85 -16.01 -7.63
C PHE A 63 -5.43 -16.01 -7.07
N VAL A 64 -5.31 -15.62 -5.81
CA VAL A 64 -4.18 -15.97 -4.96
C VAL A 64 -4.15 -17.49 -4.79
N ASP A 65 -2.97 -18.08 -4.67
CA ASP A 65 -2.80 -19.50 -4.39
C ASP A 65 -3.77 -19.96 -3.28
N ARG A 66 -4.49 -21.07 -3.55
CA ARG A 66 -5.50 -21.61 -2.63
C ARG A 66 -4.94 -21.90 -1.24
N GLY A 67 -3.67 -22.31 -1.16
CA GLY A 67 -2.98 -22.50 0.10
C GLY A 67 -2.81 -21.21 0.91
N ARG A 68 -2.45 -20.11 0.23
CA ARG A 68 -2.31 -18.80 0.87
C ARG A 68 -3.65 -18.25 1.34
N ARG A 69 -4.72 -18.36 0.54
CA ARG A 69 -6.08 -17.99 0.96
C ARG A 69 -6.54 -18.74 2.20
N ARG A 70 -6.32 -20.05 2.24
CA ARG A 70 -6.71 -20.87 3.42
C ARG A 70 -5.95 -20.44 4.66
N ARG A 71 -4.65 -20.13 4.54
CA ARG A 71 -3.83 -19.62 5.66
C ARG A 71 -4.31 -18.27 6.13
N GLN A 72 -4.61 -17.36 5.21
CA GLN A 72 -5.11 -16.04 5.55
C GLN A 72 -6.49 -16.09 6.20
N ALA A 73 -7.39 -16.97 5.71
CA ALA A 73 -8.66 -17.21 6.36
C ALA A 73 -8.49 -17.83 7.76
N ALA A 74 -7.61 -18.81 7.92
CA ALA A 74 -7.31 -19.41 9.23
C ALA A 74 -6.68 -18.39 10.20
N ALA A 75 -5.78 -17.52 9.72
CA ALA A 75 -5.26 -16.42 10.51
C ALA A 75 -6.38 -15.45 10.93
N GLY A 76 -7.27 -15.09 10.00
CA GLY A 76 -8.43 -14.25 10.28
C GLY A 76 -9.37 -14.82 11.33
N GLU A 77 -9.65 -16.14 11.30
CA GLU A 77 -10.46 -16.83 12.31
C GLU A 77 -9.79 -16.80 13.70
N VAL A 78 -8.48 -17.02 13.74
CA VAL A 78 -7.71 -16.97 14.99
C VAL A 78 -7.69 -15.55 15.57
N ILE A 79 -7.49 -14.55 14.73
CA ILE A 79 -7.52 -13.13 15.10
C ILE A 79 -8.89 -12.73 15.60
N SER A 80 -9.95 -13.07 14.85
CA SER A 80 -11.32 -12.79 15.22
C SER A 80 -11.67 -13.43 16.57
N GLY A 81 -11.27 -14.68 16.80
CA GLY A 81 -11.48 -15.36 18.08
C GLY A 81 -10.73 -14.72 19.26
N ALA A 82 -9.49 -14.30 19.07
CA ALA A 82 -8.70 -13.62 20.10
C ALA A 82 -9.23 -12.21 20.42
N LEU A 83 -9.77 -11.52 19.41
CA LEU A 83 -10.31 -10.16 19.56
C LEU A 83 -11.75 -10.13 20.06
N THR A 84 -12.55 -11.18 19.81
CA THR A 84 -13.96 -11.24 20.24
C THR A 84 -14.09 -11.26 21.76
N SER A 85 -13.10 -11.79 22.47
CA SER A 85 -13.10 -11.80 23.94
C SER A 85 -12.79 -10.44 24.58
N GLN A 86 -12.36 -9.43 23.81
CA GLN A 86 -11.89 -8.15 24.35
C GLN A 86 -12.71 -6.92 23.90
N THR A 87 -13.68 -7.03 23.01
CA THR A 87 -14.00 -5.86 22.17
C THR A 87 -15.47 -5.47 21.97
N ASP A 88 -16.44 -6.09 22.59
CA ASP A 88 -17.84 -5.65 22.40
C ASP A 88 -18.16 -4.30 23.06
N ASP A 89 -17.31 -3.82 24.00
CA ASP A 89 -17.48 -2.55 24.71
C ASP A 89 -16.60 -1.40 24.20
N LEU A 90 -15.77 -1.61 23.16
CA LEU A 90 -14.73 -0.65 22.76
C LEU A 90 -15.01 0.09 21.44
N LEU A 91 -16.24 0.53 21.17
CA LEU A 91 -16.50 1.55 20.15
C LEU A 91 -16.45 2.93 20.84
N PRO A 92 -15.28 3.61 20.92
CA PRO A 92 -15.19 4.92 21.58
C PRO A 92 -15.80 6.04 20.73
N VAL A 93 -16.61 5.69 19.72
CA VAL A 93 -17.27 6.60 18.78
C VAL A 93 -18.78 6.56 19.05
N PRO A 94 -19.45 7.72 19.16
CA PRO A 94 -20.89 7.78 19.44
C PRO A 94 -21.71 6.94 18.47
N ALA A 95 -22.56 6.08 19.01
CA ALA A 95 -23.47 5.25 18.21
C ALA A 95 -24.35 6.11 17.29
N GLY A 96 -24.53 5.68 16.04
CA GLY A 96 -25.33 6.41 15.05
C GLY A 96 -24.61 7.55 14.33
N SER A 97 -23.38 7.90 14.70
CA SER A 97 -22.58 8.84 13.92
C SER A 97 -22.08 8.21 12.61
N THR A 98 -21.80 9.05 11.62
CA THR A 98 -21.19 8.59 10.34
C THR A 98 -19.87 7.86 10.60
N LEU A 99 -19.06 8.35 11.54
CA LEU A 99 -17.78 7.73 11.91
C LEU A 99 -17.97 6.35 12.55
N ASN A 100 -19.03 6.16 13.34
CA ASN A 100 -19.35 4.84 13.88
C ASN A 100 -19.68 3.83 12.76
N THR A 101 -20.46 4.23 11.75
CA THR A 101 -20.76 3.34 10.62
C THR A 101 -19.49 2.94 9.85
N LEU A 102 -18.49 3.84 9.74
CA LEU A 102 -17.19 3.56 9.15
C LEU A 102 -16.35 2.61 9.99
N VAL A 103 -16.31 2.80 11.30
CA VAL A 103 -15.63 1.88 12.23
C VAL A 103 -16.21 0.47 12.13
N VAL A 104 -17.56 0.36 12.09
CA VAL A 104 -18.24 -0.94 11.90
C VAL A 104 -17.92 -1.56 10.54
N LEU A 105 -17.90 -0.76 9.46
CA LEU A 105 -17.52 -1.23 8.13
C LEU A 105 -16.10 -1.80 8.15
N ASN A 106 -15.12 -1.03 8.62
CA ASN A 106 -13.73 -1.44 8.67
C ASN A 106 -13.51 -2.71 9.49
N ARG A 107 -14.21 -2.83 10.64
CA ARG A 107 -14.16 -4.04 11.47
C ARG A 107 -14.68 -5.28 10.71
N ARG A 108 -15.76 -5.12 9.94
CA ARG A 108 -16.32 -6.22 9.12
C ARG A 108 -15.39 -6.63 7.98
N LEU A 109 -14.65 -5.66 7.41
CA LEU A 109 -13.75 -5.88 6.28
C LEU A 109 -12.38 -6.40 6.72
N GLY A 110 -11.83 -5.87 7.81
CA GLY A 110 -10.44 -6.11 8.25
C GLY A 110 -10.31 -6.83 9.59
N TRP A 111 -11.42 -7.17 10.25
CA TRP A 111 -11.55 -7.85 11.57
C TRP A 111 -10.96 -7.08 12.75
N LEU A 112 -10.18 -6.02 12.55
CA LEU A 112 -9.49 -5.29 13.59
C LEU A 112 -10.39 -4.22 14.23
N PRO A 113 -10.36 -4.08 15.57
CA PRO A 113 -11.20 -3.13 16.28
C PRO A 113 -10.69 -1.70 16.15
N SER A 114 -11.58 -0.75 16.43
CA SER A 114 -11.18 0.62 16.76
C SER A 114 -10.87 0.67 18.26
N VAL A 115 -9.71 1.24 18.62
CA VAL A 115 -9.24 1.29 20.00
C VAL A 115 -8.79 2.71 20.35
N GLY A 116 -9.22 3.19 21.52
CA GLY A 116 -8.77 4.46 22.11
C GLY A 116 -7.49 4.32 22.92
N GLY A 117 -7.06 5.41 23.56
CA GLY A 117 -5.93 5.40 24.47
C GLY A 117 -4.56 5.45 23.77
N ASN A 118 -4.49 5.83 22.49
CA ASN A 118 -3.24 5.89 21.76
C ASN A 118 -2.63 7.30 21.79
N LYS A 119 -1.30 7.39 21.74
CA LYS A 119 -0.51 8.58 21.40
C LYS A 119 0.05 8.39 20.00
N ALA A 120 0.10 9.45 19.20
CA ALA A 120 0.59 9.39 17.83
C ALA A 120 1.43 10.61 17.51
N ASP A 121 2.64 10.38 17.00
CA ASP A 121 3.57 11.41 16.56
C ASP A 121 3.90 11.24 15.08
N LEU A 122 4.04 12.35 14.34
CA LEU A 122 4.33 12.35 12.90
C LEU A 122 5.77 12.75 12.62
N PHE A 123 6.45 12.01 11.76
CA PHE A 123 7.79 12.29 11.28
C PHE A 123 7.75 12.54 9.77
N SER A 124 7.98 13.78 9.35
CA SER A 124 8.08 14.20 7.94
C SER A 124 9.53 14.33 7.44
N ASP A 125 10.50 14.34 8.36
CA ASP A 125 11.90 14.23 8.01
C ASP A 125 12.31 12.76 7.86
N TYR A 126 12.96 12.45 6.72
CA TYR A 126 13.28 11.08 6.33
C TYR A 126 14.30 10.41 7.26
N GLU A 127 15.36 11.14 7.59
CA GLU A 127 16.47 10.63 8.41
C GLU A 127 16.05 10.57 9.89
N GLU A 128 15.29 11.57 10.37
CA GLU A 128 14.74 11.56 11.72
C GLU A 128 13.76 10.41 11.96
N ALA A 129 12.92 10.07 10.97
CA ALA A 129 12.03 8.91 11.08
C ALA A 129 12.81 7.60 11.27
N ILE A 130 13.89 7.40 10.51
CA ILE A 130 14.76 6.22 10.65
C ILE A 130 15.49 6.23 12.01
N ALA A 131 16.00 7.39 12.43
CA ALA A 131 16.66 7.54 13.72
C ALA A 131 15.69 7.29 14.90
N ALA A 132 14.45 7.73 14.81
CA ALA A 132 13.40 7.45 15.79
C ALA A 132 13.14 5.94 15.90
N MET A 133 13.01 5.24 14.77
CA MET A 133 12.86 3.78 14.76
C MET A 133 14.08 3.09 15.42
N ALA A 134 15.30 3.52 15.12
CA ALA A 134 16.51 2.94 15.70
C ALA A 134 16.59 3.17 17.21
N ARG A 135 16.21 4.36 17.70
CA ARG A 135 16.16 4.67 19.14
C ARG A 135 15.17 3.74 19.86
N GLU A 136 13.96 3.59 19.33
CA GLU A 136 12.94 2.73 19.94
C GLU A 136 13.35 1.24 19.88
N VAL A 137 13.92 0.77 18.80
CA VAL A 137 14.44 -0.61 18.68
C VAL A 137 15.43 -0.92 19.80
N ARG A 138 16.35 0.00 20.15
CA ARG A 138 17.33 -0.23 21.23
C ARG A 138 16.70 -0.41 22.62
N THR A 139 15.47 0.05 22.80
CA THR A 139 14.70 -0.14 24.05
C THR A 139 13.99 -1.49 24.14
N ALA A 140 14.06 -2.31 23.10
CA ALA A 140 13.38 -3.60 23.05
C ALA A 140 13.89 -4.57 24.14
N GLU A 141 12.94 -5.22 24.81
CA GLU A 141 13.20 -6.21 25.87
C GLU A 141 12.75 -7.63 25.50
N ARG A 142 11.72 -7.76 24.65
CA ARG A 142 11.10 -9.05 24.29
C ARG A 142 11.26 -9.37 22.82
N TYR A 143 10.75 -8.51 21.95
CA TYR A 143 10.79 -8.75 20.51
C TYR A 143 10.71 -7.47 19.68
N VAL A 144 11.21 -7.56 18.45
CA VAL A 144 11.04 -6.54 17.40
C VAL A 144 10.55 -7.21 16.12
N HIS A 145 9.43 -6.75 15.59
CA HIS A 145 8.87 -7.17 14.31
C HIS A 145 9.02 -6.07 13.27
N VAL A 146 9.59 -6.40 12.12
CA VAL A 146 9.93 -5.43 11.06
C VAL A 146 9.43 -5.93 9.72
N GLU A 147 8.70 -5.10 8.98
CA GLU A 147 8.20 -5.43 7.65
C GLU A 147 8.30 -4.24 6.72
N PHE A 148 8.96 -4.39 5.56
CA PHE A 148 9.07 -3.35 4.55
C PHE A 148 8.96 -3.90 3.13
N TYR A 149 8.49 -3.06 2.21
CA TYR A 149 8.51 -3.37 0.79
C TYR A 149 9.92 -3.37 0.23
N ILE A 150 10.70 -2.31 0.51
CA ILE A 150 12.09 -2.18 0.07
C ILE A 150 12.98 -1.97 1.29
N MET A 151 14.06 -2.75 1.35
CA MET A 151 15.09 -2.61 2.38
C MET A 151 16.49 -2.60 1.78
N SER A 152 17.36 -1.79 2.35
CA SER A 152 18.79 -1.79 2.07
C SER A 152 19.55 -1.49 3.36
N TRP A 153 20.61 -2.24 3.64
CA TRP A 153 21.52 -1.93 4.73
C TRP A 153 22.63 -1.02 4.18
N ASP A 154 22.33 0.24 4.05
CA ASP A 154 23.19 1.29 3.49
C ASP A 154 23.62 2.32 4.57
N ALA A 155 24.24 3.41 4.17
CA ALA A 155 24.72 4.42 5.12
C ALA A 155 23.60 5.10 5.90
N THR A 156 22.45 5.37 5.26
CA THR A 156 21.29 6.03 5.87
C THR A 156 20.58 5.11 6.89
N THR A 157 20.48 3.82 6.57
CA THR A 157 19.76 2.83 7.39
C THR A 157 20.68 2.06 8.33
N HIS A 158 21.98 2.33 8.31
CA HIS A 158 23.00 1.59 9.07
C HIS A 158 22.64 1.53 10.55
N ASP A 159 22.33 2.65 11.16
CA ASP A 159 22.02 2.74 12.58
C ASP A 159 20.79 1.91 12.99
N PHE A 160 19.77 1.86 12.13
CA PHE A 160 18.59 1.02 12.36
C PHE A 160 18.93 -0.48 12.32
N PHE A 161 19.71 -0.93 11.34
CA PHE A 161 20.10 -2.34 11.27
C PHE A 161 21.08 -2.74 12.36
N GLU A 162 22.00 -1.85 12.77
CA GLU A 162 22.86 -2.08 13.92
C GLU A 162 22.04 -2.20 15.20
N ALA A 163 21.03 -1.32 15.41
CA ALA A 163 20.12 -1.43 16.55
C ALA A 163 19.40 -2.79 16.59
N LEU A 164 18.92 -3.29 15.43
CA LEU A 164 18.33 -4.62 15.35
C LEU A 164 19.33 -5.73 15.69
N ALA A 165 20.56 -5.63 15.20
CA ALA A 165 21.61 -6.61 15.47
C ALA A 165 22.05 -6.59 16.96
N GLU A 166 22.18 -5.40 17.55
CA GLU A 166 22.50 -5.20 18.97
C GLU A 166 21.47 -5.87 19.89
N VAL A 167 20.17 -5.62 19.64
CA VAL A 167 19.12 -6.21 20.49
C VAL A 167 18.99 -7.72 20.27
N ALA A 168 19.14 -8.19 19.03
CA ALA A 168 19.18 -9.63 18.75
C ALA A 168 20.35 -10.34 19.47
N ALA A 169 21.53 -9.70 19.53
CA ALA A 169 22.68 -10.22 20.27
C ALA A 169 22.46 -10.26 21.79
N ARG A 170 21.56 -9.43 22.34
CA ARG A 170 21.14 -9.46 23.75
C ARG A 170 20.08 -10.54 24.03
N GLY A 171 19.61 -11.28 23.04
CA GLY A 171 18.59 -12.32 23.18
C GLY A 171 17.15 -11.84 22.92
N VAL A 172 16.95 -10.60 22.45
CA VAL A 172 15.64 -10.13 21.98
C VAL A 172 15.31 -10.81 20.66
N THR A 173 14.10 -11.30 20.53
CA THR A 173 13.64 -11.94 19.27
C THR A 173 13.41 -10.88 18.19
N VAL A 174 14.20 -10.90 17.12
CA VAL A 174 14.04 -9.96 15.99
C VAL A 174 13.60 -10.71 14.75
N ARG A 175 12.42 -10.36 14.21
CA ARG A 175 11.86 -10.95 13.00
C ARG A 175 11.68 -9.91 11.92
N LEU A 176 12.16 -10.20 10.72
CA LEU A 176 12.22 -9.26 9.62
C LEU A 176 11.62 -9.86 8.34
N LEU A 177 10.63 -9.16 7.76
CA LEU A 177 10.02 -9.46 6.47
C LEU A 177 10.33 -8.37 5.47
N PHE A 178 10.61 -8.76 4.22
CA PHE A 178 10.74 -7.80 3.11
C PHE A 178 10.21 -8.39 1.81
N ASP A 179 9.66 -7.55 0.94
CA ASP A 179 9.23 -8.03 -0.37
C ASP A 179 10.43 -8.47 -1.22
N HIS A 180 10.35 -9.68 -1.77
CA HIS A 180 11.46 -10.27 -2.51
C HIS A 180 11.84 -9.46 -3.74
N ILE A 181 10.87 -9.09 -4.60
CA ILE A 181 11.17 -8.36 -5.84
C ILE A 181 11.51 -6.89 -5.55
N GLY A 182 10.78 -6.26 -4.66
CA GLY A 182 11.03 -4.87 -4.26
C GLY A 182 12.46 -4.69 -3.80
N THR A 183 12.91 -5.57 -2.91
CA THR A 183 14.25 -5.49 -2.30
C THR A 183 15.36 -6.04 -3.21
N ALA A 184 15.15 -7.17 -3.91
CA ALA A 184 16.19 -7.80 -4.73
C ALA A 184 16.66 -6.95 -5.93
N ARG A 185 15.86 -5.99 -6.37
CA ARG A 185 16.20 -5.07 -7.47
C ARG A 185 17.11 -3.93 -7.02
N ILE A 186 17.27 -3.72 -5.72
CA ILE A 186 18.05 -2.60 -5.17
C ILE A 186 19.54 -2.94 -5.16
N PRO A 187 20.42 -2.01 -5.57
CA PRO A 187 21.85 -2.14 -5.37
C PRO A 187 22.18 -2.41 -3.89
N GLY A 188 23.08 -3.37 -3.64
CA GLY A 188 23.44 -3.73 -2.25
C GLY A 188 22.62 -4.89 -1.64
N TYR A 189 21.61 -5.43 -2.31
CA TYR A 189 20.80 -6.57 -1.83
C TYR A 189 21.67 -7.73 -1.30
N HIS A 190 22.60 -8.22 -2.11
CA HIS A 190 23.47 -9.34 -1.71
C HIS A 190 24.34 -9.03 -0.49
N ASN A 191 24.79 -7.78 -0.35
CA ASN A 191 25.55 -7.33 0.82
C ASN A 191 24.66 -7.31 2.07
N MET A 192 23.45 -6.80 1.97
CA MET A 192 22.45 -6.84 3.07
C MET A 192 22.21 -8.29 3.52
N ILE A 193 21.92 -9.19 2.58
CA ILE A 193 21.72 -10.61 2.90
C ILE A 193 22.95 -11.25 3.57
N LYS A 194 24.17 -10.88 3.10
CA LYS A 194 25.41 -11.37 3.74
C LYS A 194 25.55 -10.87 5.17
N LYS A 195 25.24 -9.61 5.44
CA LYS A 195 25.25 -9.03 6.80
C LYS A 195 24.19 -9.69 7.69
N LEU A 196 22.93 -9.80 7.22
CA LEU A 196 21.85 -10.44 7.98
C LEU A 196 22.17 -11.87 8.40
N LYS A 197 22.85 -12.64 7.55
CA LYS A 197 23.34 -14.00 7.90
C LYS A 197 24.38 -14.05 9.01
N GLN A 198 24.99 -12.93 9.36
CA GLN A 198 25.98 -12.83 10.43
C GLN A 198 25.38 -12.35 11.76
N THR A 199 24.08 -12.07 11.77
CA THR A 199 23.32 -11.65 12.96
C THR A 199 22.39 -12.76 13.44
N ALA A 200 21.84 -12.60 14.64
CA ALA A 200 20.80 -13.46 15.18
C ALA A 200 19.38 -13.06 14.71
N ILE A 201 19.26 -12.14 13.75
CA ILE A 201 17.97 -11.68 13.20
C ILE A 201 17.37 -12.83 12.34
N GLU A 202 16.13 -13.18 12.65
CA GLU A 202 15.33 -14.08 11.80
C GLU A 202 14.74 -13.27 10.66
N TRP A 203 14.95 -13.70 9.39
CA TRP A 203 14.44 -12.94 8.25
C TRP A 203 13.90 -13.82 7.13
N HIS A 204 12.83 -13.37 6.48
CA HIS A 204 12.22 -14.05 5.35
C HIS A 204 11.82 -13.09 4.23
N PRO A 205 12.11 -13.45 2.96
CA PRO A 205 11.55 -12.71 1.82
C PRO A 205 10.09 -13.10 1.64
N MET A 206 9.23 -12.10 1.52
CA MET A 206 7.82 -12.29 1.18
C MET A 206 7.62 -12.44 -0.33
N LEU A 207 6.60 -13.22 -0.72
CA LEU A 207 6.22 -13.45 -2.11
C LEU A 207 7.41 -13.84 -3.00
N PRO A 208 8.24 -14.83 -2.61
CA PRO A 208 9.46 -15.13 -3.33
C PRO A 208 9.16 -15.73 -4.70
N ILE A 209 9.89 -15.26 -5.72
CA ILE A 209 9.91 -15.85 -7.06
C ILE A 209 11.20 -16.65 -7.20
N GLN A 210 11.12 -17.94 -6.95
CA GLN A 210 12.21 -18.89 -7.01
C GLN A 210 11.69 -20.19 -7.66
N PRO A 211 11.45 -20.21 -8.99
CA PRO A 211 10.81 -21.35 -9.67
C PRO A 211 11.60 -22.66 -9.52
N LEU A 212 12.93 -22.59 -9.52
CA LEU A 212 13.82 -23.76 -9.33
C LEU A 212 13.71 -24.39 -7.93
N LYS A 213 13.16 -23.66 -6.95
CA LYS A 213 12.91 -24.13 -5.59
C LYS A 213 11.42 -24.42 -5.34
N GLY A 214 10.61 -24.51 -6.40
CA GLY A 214 9.16 -24.73 -6.29
C GLY A 214 8.38 -23.52 -5.71
N LYS A 215 9.03 -22.38 -5.53
CA LYS A 215 8.41 -21.15 -5.02
C LYS A 215 8.11 -20.22 -6.19
N TRP A 216 6.93 -20.39 -6.81
CA TRP A 216 6.43 -19.48 -7.83
C TRP A 216 5.29 -18.63 -7.25
N ARG A 217 5.50 -17.33 -7.17
CA ARG A 217 4.45 -16.37 -6.82
C ARG A 217 4.24 -15.40 -7.97
N ARG A 218 3.03 -14.95 -8.15
CA ARG A 218 2.70 -13.96 -9.19
C ARG A 218 3.58 -12.71 -9.02
N PRO A 219 4.27 -12.25 -10.07
CA PRO A 219 5.20 -11.12 -9.97
C PRO A 219 4.49 -9.76 -9.75
N ASP A 220 3.19 -9.68 -10.02
CA ASP A 220 2.38 -8.49 -9.85
C ASP A 220 1.81 -8.33 -8.43
N LEU A 221 1.76 -9.40 -7.62
CA LEU A 221 1.37 -9.31 -6.22
C LEU A 221 2.58 -8.95 -5.38
N ARG A 222 2.53 -7.81 -4.67
CA ARG A 222 3.63 -7.32 -3.84
C ARG A 222 3.17 -7.03 -2.43
N ASN A 223 4.11 -7.14 -1.49
CA ASN A 223 3.90 -6.64 -0.16
C ASN A 223 4.40 -5.20 -0.07
N HIS A 224 3.47 -4.27 0.11
CA HIS A 224 3.78 -2.84 0.17
C HIS A 224 3.66 -2.25 1.58
N ARG A 225 3.44 -3.07 2.61
CA ARG A 225 3.37 -2.65 4.01
C ARG A 225 4.72 -2.17 4.51
N LYS A 226 4.70 -1.27 5.49
CA LYS A 226 5.86 -0.76 6.22
C LYS A 226 5.46 -0.64 7.67
N ILE A 227 5.95 -1.60 8.45
CA ILE A 227 5.58 -1.77 9.87
C ILE A 227 6.85 -2.03 10.67
N VAL A 228 6.98 -1.36 11.81
CA VAL A 228 7.90 -1.75 12.88
C VAL A 228 7.09 -1.85 14.17
N VAL A 229 7.21 -2.93 14.89
CA VAL A 229 6.58 -3.11 16.21
C VAL A 229 7.67 -3.52 17.21
N ILE A 230 7.70 -2.85 18.35
CA ILE A 230 8.62 -3.09 19.43
C ILE A 230 7.81 -3.47 20.68
N ASP A 231 8.00 -4.70 21.17
CA ASP A 231 7.39 -5.26 22.39
C ASP A 231 5.85 -5.17 22.45
N GLY A 232 5.15 -4.93 21.33
CA GLY A 232 3.74 -4.60 21.31
C GLY A 232 3.42 -3.23 21.93
N ARG A 233 4.41 -2.44 22.29
CA ARG A 233 4.32 -1.16 22.98
C ARG A 233 4.41 0.04 22.05
N VAL A 234 5.37 0.01 21.13
CA VAL A 234 5.59 1.05 20.13
C VAL A 234 5.43 0.47 18.74
N GLY A 235 4.71 1.19 17.88
CA GLY A 235 4.55 0.84 16.48
C GLY A 235 4.90 2.00 15.55
N PHE A 236 5.52 1.71 14.41
CA PHE A 236 5.72 2.67 13.33
C PHE A 236 5.00 2.20 12.08
N ILE A 237 4.33 3.12 11.42
CA ILE A 237 3.62 2.90 10.15
C ILE A 237 3.71 4.13 9.27
N GLY A 238 3.75 3.94 7.97
CA GLY A 238 3.75 5.06 7.03
C GLY A 238 4.12 4.67 5.62
N SER A 239 4.72 5.62 4.91
CA SER A 239 5.05 5.47 3.49
C SER A 239 6.52 5.17 3.22
N LEU A 240 7.41 5.42 4.20
CA LEU A 240 8.86 5.31 4.11
C LEU A 240 9.32 3.86 3.88
N ASN A 241 10.22 3.64 2.91
CA ASN A 241 10.96 2.40 2.77
C ASN A 241 12.30 2.47 3.51
N MET A 242 12.82 1.34 3.99
CA MET A 242 14.05 1.27 4.76
C MET A 242 15.28 1.26 3.84
N ILE A 243 15.57 2.40 3.23
CA ILE A 243 16.63 2.60 2.22
C ILE A 243 17.04 4.08 2.20
N ASP A 244 18.16 4.42 1.58
CA ASP A 244 18.52 5.82 1.30
C ASP A 244 17.47 6.54 0.44
N ALA A 245 17.24 7.81 0.72
CA ALA A 245 16.20 8.61 0.06
C ALA A 245 16.39 8.79 -1.47
N SER A 246 17.54 8.42 -2.05
CA SER A 246 17.79 8.37 -3.51
C SER A 246 17.45 7.03 -4.14
N TYR A 247 17.18 6.01 -3.33
CA TYR A 247 17.00 4.60 -3.74
C TYR A 247 18.22 4.04 -4.49
N HIS A 248 19.43 4.57 -4.23
CA HIS A 248 20.67 4.19 -4.89
C HIS A 248 20.61 4.19 -6.42
N ASN A 249 19.71 5.00 -6.98
CA ASN A 249 19.62 5.15 -8.42
C ASN A 249 20.51 6.29 -8.88
N ARG A 250 21.57 5.97 -9.64
CA ARG A 250 22.54 6.94 -10.15
C ARG A 250 21.92 8.11 -10.91
N LYS A 251 20.77 7.90 -11.58
CA LYS A 251 20.05 8.99 -12.26
C LYS A 251 19.37 9.91 -11.25
N HIS A 252 18.83 9.34 -10.18
CA HIS A 252 18.20 10.10 -9.10
C HIS A 252 19.26 10.91 -8.32
N GLU A 253 20.37 10.28 -7.95
CA GLU A 253 21.48 10.95 -7.27
C GLU A 253 22.02 12.15 -8.09
N ARG A 254 22.28 11.94 -9.40
CA ARG A 254 22.72 13.01 -10.31
C ARG A 254 21.71 14.14 -10.46
N ALA A 255 20.42 13.85 -10.37
CA ALA A 255 19.33 14.82 -10.44
C ALA A 255 18.98 15.44 -9.08
N GLY A 256 19.65 15.03 -7.99
CA GLY A 256 19.32 15.45 -6.62
C GLY A 256 17.94 14.97 -6.13
N ARG A 257 17.40 13.91 -6.74
CA ARG A 257 16.09 13.37 -6.36
C ARG A 257 16.15 12.70 -5.00
N LYS A 258 15.26 13.10 -4.12
CA LYS A 258 15.05 12.48 -2.80
C LYS A 258 13.57 12.27 -2.57
N TRP A 259 13.22 11.14 -2.00
CA TRP A 259 11.86 10.82 -1.60
C TRP A 259 11.49 11.58 -0.33
N ARG A 260 10.23 12.03 -0.27
CA ARG A 260 9.61 12.67 0.89
C ARG A 260 8.47 11.81 1.36
N ASP A 261 8.63 11.27 2.53
CA ASP A 261 7.71 10.30 3.14
C ASP A 261 7.11 10.88 4.43
N LEU A 262 6.10 10.19 4.97
CA LEU A 262 5.51 10.47 6.26
C LEU A 262 5.42 9.17 7.05
N VAL A 263 5.86 9.20 8.29
CA VAL A 263 5.80 8.07 9.22
C VAL A 263 5.06 8.51 10.48
N MET A 264 4.23 7.64 11.01
CA MET A 264 3.57 7.80 12.29
C MET A 264 4.13 6.79 13.29
N GLN A 265 4.57 7.28 14.45
CA GLN A 265 4.82 6.47 15.63
C GLN A 265 3.54 6.39 16.44
N LEU A 266 3.20 5.19 16.85
CA LEU A 266 2.05 4.90 17.72
C LEU A 266 2.54 4.29 19.03
N ASN A 267 1.97 4.79 20.14
CA ASN A 267 2.12 4.23 21.46
C ASN A 267 0.72 4.00 22.03
N GLY A 268 0.34 2.77 22.29
CA GLY A 268 -0.99 2.47 22.79
C GLY A 268 -1.61 1.18 22.22
N PRO A 269 -2.87 0.88 22.56
CA PRO A 269 -3.53 -0.39 22.22
C PRO A 269 -3.58 -0.72 20.72
N ALA A 270 -3.53 0.27 19.82
CA ALA A 270 -3.53 0.05 18.38
C ALA A 270 -2.26 -0.67 17.87
N VAL A 271 -1.16 -0.62 18.63
CA VAL A 271 0.09 -1.33 18.27
C VAL A 271 -0.13 -2.82 18.18
N PHE A 272 -0.97 -3.39 19.06
CA PHE A 272 -1.38 -4.79 18.98
C PHE A 272 -2.01 -5.13 17.63
N SER A 273 -2.83 -4.26 17.06
CA SER A 273 -3.43 -4.47 15.74
C SER A 273 -2.40 -4.45 14.61
N LEU A 274 -1.33 -3.63 14.71
CA LEU A 274 -0.22 -3.65 13.77
C LEU A 274 0.55 -4.97 13.87
N ASP A 275 0.78 -5.44 15.09
CA ASP A 275 1.50 -6.66 15.36
C ASP A 275 0.76 -7.91 14.87
N VAL A 276 -0.57 -7.92 15.01
CA VAL A 276 -1.44 -8.96 14.44
C VAL A 276 -1.31 -9.03 12.92
N VAL A 277 -1.20 -7.89 12.22
CA VAL A 277 -0.99 -7.88 10.77
C VAL A 277 0.37 -8.48 10.42
N PHE A 278 1.44 -8.08 11.12
CA PHE A 278 2.76 -8.67 10.94
C PHE A 278 2.76 -10.18 11.19
N ALA A 279 2.19 -10.63 12.31
CA ALA A 279 2.13 -12.05 12.66
C ALA A 279 1.37 -12.88 11.62
N THR A 280 0.34 -12.30 11.01
CA THR A 280 -0.39 -12.92 9.90
C THR A 280 0.51 -13.13 8.68
N ASP A 281 1.26 -12.09 8.31
CA ASP A 281 2.16 -12.15 7.16
C ASP A 281 3.34 -13.08 7.43
N TRP A 282 3.87 -13.08 8.65
CA TRP A 282 4.89 -14.04 9.08
C TRP A 282 4.40 -15.49 8.96
N PHE A 283 3.22 -15.78 9.51
CA PHE A 283 2.62 -17.11 9.42
C PHE A 283 2.39 -17.57 7.98
N ILE A 284 1.97 -16.67 7.10
CA ILE A 284 1.74 -17.00 5.69
C ILE A 284 3.03 -17.43 4.98
N GLU A 285 4.17 -16.86 5.33
CA GLU A 285 5.47 -17.15 4.70
C GLU A 285 6.22 -18.31 5.39
N THR A 286 6.14 -18.43 6.72
CA THR A 286 6.96 -19.37 7.53
C THR A 286 6.21 -20.58 8.07
N TYR A 287 4.86 -20.52 8.19
CA TYR A 287 3.99 -21.45 8.92
C TYR A 287 4.15 -21.42 10.46
N GLU A 288 4.93 -20.49 10.99
CA GLU A 288 5.10 -20.28 12.42
C GLU A 288 4.01 -19.34 12.96
N GLN A 289 3.34 -19.71 14.04
CA GLN A 289 2.32 -18.90 14.71
C GLN A 289 2.97 -18.16 15.90
N LEU A 290 2.90 -16.83 15.88
CA LEU A 290 3.49 -15.97 16.90
C LEU A 290 2.52 -15.67 18.08
N ARG A 291 1.73 -16.65 18.51
CA ARG A 291 0.68 -16.45 19.54
C ARG A 291 1.22 -16.06 20.90
N GLU A 292 2.41 -16.54 21.27
CA GLU A 292 3.01 -16.28 22.57
C GLU A 292 3.67 -14.90 22.63
N ASP A 293 4.18 -14.43 21.50
CA ASP A 293 4.85 -13.13 21.39
C ASP A 293 3.81 -12.00 21.24
N VAL A 294 2.81 -12.19 20.38
CA VAL A 294 1.79 -11.19 20.05
C VAL A 294 0.67 -11.18 21.09
N GLN A 295 0.87 -10.40 22.15
CA GLN A 295 -0.08 -10.19 23.25
C GLN A 295 -0.33 -8.69 23.44
N PRO A 296 -1.53 -8.29 23.87
CA PRO A 296 -1.77 -6.90 24.24
C PRO A 296 -0.77 -6.46 25.33
N TYR A 297 -0.12 -5.32 25.09
CA TYR A 297 0.80 -4.75 26.06
C TYR A 297 0.01 -4.11 27.22
N PRO A 298 0.35 -4.39 28.48
CA PRO A 298 -0.24 -3.70 29.63
C PRO A 298 0.32 -2.27 29.69
N TYR A 299 -0.50 -1.29 29.34
CA TYR A 299 -0.11 0.12 29.39
C TYR A 299 -0.33 0.68 30.79
N ASP A 300 0.76 0.96 31.52
CA ASP A 300 0.75 1.60 32.84
C ASP A 300 0.78 3.14 32.78
N THR A 301 0.82 3.71 31.56
CA THR A 301 0.89 5.16 31.33
C THR A 301 -0.49 5.76 31.10
N GLU A 302 -0.61 7.08 31.35
CA GLU A 302 -1.85 7.80 31.01
C GLU A 302 -2.25 7.55 29.56
N PRO A 303 -3.51 7.17 29.34
CA PRO A 303 -4.00 6.89 27.99
C PRO A 303 -3.90 8.15 27.11
N GLY A 304 -3.52 7.96 25.85
CA GLY A 304 -3.58 9.01 24.84
C GLY A 304 -5.01 9.31 24.39
N GLU A 305 -5.19 10.39 23.66
CA GLU A 305 -6.51 10.83 23.19
C GLU A 305 -6.88 10.28 21.80
N VAL A 306 -5.95 9.63 21.09
CA VAL A 306 -6.17 9.20 19.72
C VAL A 306 -6.90 7.87 19.68
N ILE A 307 -8.02 7.85 18.92
CA ILE A 307 -8.70 6.61 18.59
C ILE A 307 -8.16 6.13 17.25
N CYS A 308 -7.66 4.89 17.19
CA CYS A 308 -7.09 4.30 15.99
C CYS A 308 -7.82 3.04 15.56
N GLN A 309 -7.94 2.87 14.24
CA GLN A 309 -8.35 1.62 13.64
C GLN A 309 -7.39 1.23 12.51
N VAL A 310 -6.75 0.08 12.65
CA VAL A 310 -5.87 -0.48 11.63
C VAL A 310 -6.71 -1.19 10.58
N VAL A 311 -6.47 -0.88 9.31
CA VAL A 311 -7.21 -1.43 8.17
C VAL A 311 -6.23 -2.08 7.20
N PRO A 312 -6.02 -3.41 7.30
CA PRO A 312 -5.25 -4.16 6.32
C PRO A 312 -6.07 -4.33 5.03
N SER A 313 -5.38 -4.31 3.89
CA SER A 313 -5.98 -4.47 2.57
C SER A 313 -5.09 -5.29 1.65
N GLY A 314 -5.62 -5.75 0.54
CA GLY A 314 -4.87 -6.45 -0.51
C GLY A 314 -5.43 -7.82 -0.89
N PRO A 315 -4.67 -8.66 -1.60
CA PRO A 315 -5.15 -9.88 -2.27
C PRO A 315 -5.73 -10.99 -1.38
N GLY A 316 -5.90 -10.78 -0.12
CA GLY A 316 -6.57 -11.73 0.78
C GLY A 316 -7.87 -11.17 1.36
N PHE A 317 -8.14 -9.92 1.05
CA PHE A 317 -9.35 -9.22 1.45
C PHE A 317 -10.22 -8.99 0.21
N PRO A 318 -11.34 -9.74 0.05
CA PRO A 318 -12.12 -9.73 -1.20
C PRO A 318 -12.83 -8.40 -1.49
N ASP A 319 -12.96 -7.54 -0.47
CA ASP A 319 -13.81 -6.36 -0.51
C ASP A 319 -13.06 -5.03 -0.71
N GLU A 320 -11.78 -5.06 -1.09
CA GLU A 320 -10.99 -3.86 -1.37
C GLU A 320 -11.03 -2.84 -0.21
N ASN A 321 -10.63 -3.28 0.98
CA ASN A 321 -10.84 -2.58 2.25
C ASN A 321 -10.43 -1.09 2.21
N ASN A 322 -9.22 -0.79 1.71
CA ASN A 322 -8.75 0.60 1.62
C ASN A 322 -9.61 1.45 0.68
N LEU A 323 -10.04 0.91 -0.46
CA LEU A 323 -10.91 1.65 -1.38
C LEU A 323 -12.25 2.00 -0.75
N ARG A 324 -12.86 1.05 0.00
CA ARG A 324 -14.12 1.29 0.71
C ARG A 324 -13.96 2.30 1.83
N LEU A 325 -12.88 2.19 2.62
CA LEU A 325 -12.53 3.17 3.64
C LEU A 325 -12.38 4.57 3.03
N PHE A 326 -11.57 4.71 1.97
CA PHE A 326 -11.28 5.99 1.34
C PHE A 326 -12.53 6.62 0.73
N ASN A 327 -13.30 5.88 -0.06
CA ASN A 327 -14.55 6.36 -0.63
C ASN A 327 -15.52 6.84 0.47
N SER A 328 -15.69 6.04 1.52
CA SER A 328 -16.64 6.37 2.59
C SER A 328 -16.22 7.64 3.33
N LEU A 329 -14.94 7.80 3.65
CA LEU A 329 -14.41 9.02 4.29
C LEU A 329 -14.52 10.25 3.38
N ILE A 330 -14.20 10.11 2.09
CA ILE A 330 -14.30 11.22 1.13
C ILE A 330 -15.76 11.66 0.97
N TYR A 331 -16.71 10.73 0.90
CA TYR A 331 -18.13 11.07 0.87
C TYR A 331 -18.64 11.69 2.18
N SER A 332 -18.02 11.37 3.32
CA SER A 332 -18.38 11.95 4.64
C SER A 332 -17.86 13.37 4.84
N ALA A 333 -16.86 13.80 4.06
CA ALA A 333 -16.28 15.13 4.17
C ALA A 333 -17.33 16.25 4.03
N GLN A 334 -17.29 17.23 4.94
CA GLN A 334 -18.25 18.32 4.96
C GLN A 334 -17.61 19.68 4.61
N ARG A 335 -16.37 19.91 5.00
CA ARG A 335 -15.70 21.22 4.89
C ARG A 335 -14.41 21.14 4.09
N ARG A 336 -13.53 20.21 4.44
CA ARG A 336 -12.19 20.13 3.87
C ARG A 336 -11.74 18.68 3.72
N LEU A 337 -11.14 18.39 2.58
CA LEU A 337 -10.50 17.12 2.26
C LEU A 337 -9.11 17.44 1.69
N SER A 338 -8.06 16.96 2.34
CA SER A 338 -6.68 17.06 1.84
C SER A 338 -6.14 15.67 1.56
N ILE A 339 -5.66 15.45 0.35
CA ILE A 339 -5.16 14.14 -0.13
C ILE A 339 -3.71 14.30 -0.56
N THR A 340 -2.85 13.42 -0.07
CA THR A 340 -1.46 13.30 -0.53
C THR A 340 -1.21 11.87 -1.00
N SER A 341 -0.82 11.71 -2.25
CA SER A 341 -0.47 10.41 -2.81
C SER A 341 0.54 10.58 -3.95
N PRO A 342 1.62 9.78 -4.00
CA PRO A 342 2.57 9.82 -5.11
C PRO A 342 1.91 9.41 -6.43
N TYR A 343 0.96 8.48 -6.35
CA TYR A 343 0.23 7.93 -7.47
C TYR A 343 -1.27 8.06 -7.20
N CYS A 344 -1.91 8.99 -7.90
CA CYS A 344 -3.35 9.20 -7.88
C CYS A 344 -3.94 8.78 -9.24
N VAL A 345 -4.12 7.47 -9.41
CA VAL A 345 -4.70 6.84 -10.59
C VAL A 345 -6.01 6.16 -10.16
N PRO A 346 -7.04 6.97 -9.84
CA PRO A 346 -8.25 6.46 -9.21
C PRO A 346 -9.06 5.58 -10.15
N ASP A 347 -9.77 4.63 -9.59
CA ASP A 347 -10.88 4.01 -10.29
C ASP A 347 -12.09 4.96 -10.37
N ASP A 348 -13.13 4.56 -11.07
CA ASP A 348 -14.30 5.43 -11.26
C ASP A 348 -14.98 5.78 -9.93
N SER A 349 -15.01 4.86 -8.96
CA SER A 349 -15.65 5.11 -7.67
C SER A 349 -14.92 6.17 -6.84
N LEU A 350 -13.60 6.10 -6.79
CA LEU A 350 -12.76 7.07 -6.10
C LEU A 350 -12.75 8.43 -6.81
N LEU A 351 -12.70 8.43 -8.14
CA LEU A 351 -12.80 9.66 -8.93
C LEU A 351 -14.13 10.37 -8.68
N TYR A 352 -15.24 9.63 -8.66
CA TYR A 352 -16.55 10.20 -8.34
C TYR A 352 -16.62 10.68 -6.89
N ALA A 353 -16.07 9.97 -5.94
CA ALA A 353 -16.05 10.44 -4.54
C ALA A 353 -15.32 11.78 -4.43
N ILE A 354 -14.11 11.91 -4.97
CA ILE A 354 -13.30 13.13 -4.92
C ILE A 354 -14.00 14.29 -5.63
N THR A 355 -14.47 14.07 -6.85
CA THR A 355 -15.14 15.13 -7.65
C THR A 355 -16.48 15.54 -7.05
N THR A 356 -17.26 14.60 -6.53
CA THR A 356 -18.53 14.90 -5.85
C THR A 356 -18.30 15.69 -4.58
N ALA A 357 -17.28 15.39 -3.78
CA ALA A 357 -16.94 16.18 -2.60
C ALA A 357 -16.67 17.64 -2.98
N ALA A 358 -15.83 17.89 -4.00
CA ALA A 358 -15.56 19.23 -4.50
C ALA A 358 -16.82 19.94 -5.02
N GLN A 359 -17.66 19.25 -5.80
CA GLN A 359 -18.93 19.78 -6.33
C GLN A 359 -19.98 20.09 -5.26
N ARG A 360 -19.91 19.40 -4.10
CA ARG A 360 -20.72 19.73 -2.91
C ARG A 360 -20.25 20.97 -2.15
N GLY A 361 -19.12 21.58 -2.56
CA GLY A 361 -18.53 22.73 -1.90
C GLY A 361 -17.48 22.40 -0.83
N VAL A 362 -17.07 21.13 -0.70
CA VAL A 362 -15.93 20.74 0.14
C VAL A 362 -14.65 21.31 -0.47
N ALA A 363 -13.79 21.93 0.34
CA ALA A 363 -12.47 22.40 -0.10
C ALA A 363 -11.55 21.17 -0.28
N VAL A 364 -11.44 20.68 -1.52
CA VAL A 364 -10.64 19.50 -1.84
C VAL A 364 -9.28 19.90 -2.39
N GLU A 365 -8.22 19.41 -1.75
CA GLU A 365 -6.82 19.62 -2.12
C GLU A 365 -6.15 18.29 -2.41
N LEU A 366 -5.38 18.24 -3.51
CA LEU A 366 -4.60 17.07 -3.92
C LEU A 366 -3.13 17.47 -4.07
N PHE A 367 -2.27 16.87 -3.27
CA PHE A 367 -0.81 17.02 -3.33
C PHE A 367 -0.18 15.85 -4.08
N VAL A 368 0.55 16.14 -5.14
CA VAL A 368 1.25 15.17 -6.00
C VAL A 368 2.61 15.69 -6.41
N GLY A 369 3.52 14.82 -6.81
CA GLY A 369 4.82 15.26 -7.34
C GLY A 369 4.68 15.94 -8.72
N GLU A 370 5.41 17.03 -8.95
CA GLU A 370 5.49 17.67 -10.27
C GLU A 370 6.16 16.75 -11.28
N GLN A 371 7.13 15.96 -10.84
CA GLN A 371 7.77 14.91 -11.61
C GLN A 371 7.47 13.54 -11.01
N GLY A 372 7.05 12.60 -11.86
CA GLY A 372 6.92 11.21 -11.47
C GLY A 372 8.26 10.48 -11.56
N ASP A 373 8.42 9.46 -10.75
CA ASP A 373 9.51 8.48 -10.81
C ASP A 373 9.22 7.36 -11.81
N GLN A 374 7.93 7.10 -12.11
CA GLN A 374 7.45 6.09 -13.04
C GLN A 374 6.70 6.75 -14.21
N PHE A 375 7.23 6.57 -15.44
CA PHE A 375 6.69 7.21 -16.63
C PHE A 375 5.21 6.90 -16.87
N MET A 376 4.83 5.62 -16.85
CA MET A 376 3.46 5.20 -17.16
C MET A 376 2.47 5.74 -16.12
N VAL A 377 2.79 5.57 -14.84
CA VAL A 377 1.94 6.01 -13.72
C VAL A 377 1.76 7.53 -13.73
N HIS A 378 2.84 8.29 -13.93
CA HIS A 378 2.78 9.75 -14.01
C HIS A 378 1.85 10.23 -15.13
N HIS A 379 1.97 9.67 -16.33
CA HIS A 379 1.12 10.06 -17.45
C HIS A 379 -0.35 9.60 -17.27
N ALA A 380 -0.57 8.42 -16.69
CA ALA A 380 -1.92 7.97 -16.36
C ALA A 380 -2.57 8.90 -15.33
N GLN A 381 -1.87 9.25 -14.24
CA GLN A 381 -2.29 10.22 -13.23
C GLN A 381 -2.67 11.57 -13.86
N CYS A 382 -1.81 12.10 -14.73
CA CYS A 382 -2.05 13.34 -15.45
C CYS A 382 -3.39 13.31 -16.24
N SER A 383 -3.81 12.16 -16.74
CA SER A 383 -5.06 12.05 -17.49
C SER A 383 -6.33 12.36 -16.70
N TYR A 384 -6.27 12.22 -15.35
CA TYR A 384 -7.39 12.49 -14.44
C TYR A 384 -7.48 13.93 -13.97
N TYR A 385 -6.40 14.72 -14.06
CA TYR A 385 -6.35 16.10 -13.54
C TYR A 385 -7.42 17.00 -14.15
N LYS A 386 -7.72 16.84 -15.45
CA LYS A 386 -8.77 17.63 -16.11
C LYS A 386 -10.14 17.47 -15.44
N ALA A 387 -10.50 16.25 -15.07
CA ALA A 387 -11.79 15.96 -14.44
C ALA A 387 -11.83 16.56 -13.04
N MET A 388 -10.75 16.42 -12.27
CA MET A 388 -10.62 16.95 -10.90
C MET A 388 -10.63 18.48 -10.89
N LEU A 389 -9.81 19.14 -11.74
CA LEU A 389 -9.76 20.59 -11.85
C LEU A 389 -11.11 21.19 -12.25
N LYS A 390 -11.84 20.54 -13.20
CA LYS A 390 -13.19 20.98 -13.59
C LYS A 390 -14.22 20.85 -12.46
N ALA A 391 -14.04 19.91 -11.58
CA ALA A 391 -14.90 19.71 -10.40
C ALA A 391 -14.61 20.71 -9.27
N GLY A 392 -13.50 21.45 -9.34
CA GLY A 392 -13.08 22.41 -8.32
C GLY A 392 -12.01 21.87 -7.36
N VAL A 393 -11.42 20.71 -7.63
CA VAL A 393 -10.27 20.20 -6.86
C VAL A 393 -9.05 21.07 -7.12
N ARG A 394 -8.39 21.53 -6.06
CA ARG A 394 -7.12 22.24 -6.14
C ARG A 394 -5.97 21.24 -6.15
N ILE A 395 -5.16 21.26 -7.20
CA ILE A 395 -4.04 20.34 -7.38
C ILE A 395 -2.74 21.10 -7.15
N TYR A 396 -1.95 20.62 -6.20
CA TYR A 396 -0.64 21.16 -5.83
C TYR A 396 0.47 20.25 -6.31
N LEU A 397 1.38 20.80 -7.12
CA LEU A 397 2.52 20.11 -7.69
C LEU A 397 3.75 20.36 -6.80
N TYR A 398 4.17 19.33 -6.05
CA TYR A 398 5.35 19.41 -5.19
C TYR A 398 6.62 19.48 -6.04
N PRO A 399 7.56 20.37 -5.73
CA PRO A 399 8.63 20.77 -6.65
C PRO A 399 9.65 19.66 -6.91
N ALA A 400 10.11 19.59 -8.16
CA ALA A 400 11.33 18.86 -8.49
C ALA A 400 12.56 19.47 -7.76
N PRO A 401 13.59 18.69 -7.43
CA PRO A 401 13.78 17.27 -7.79
C PRO A 401 13.19 16.26 -6.81
N PHE A 402 12.44 16.71 -5.82
CA PHE A 402 11.87 15.84 -4.79
C PHE A 402 10.72 15.00 -5.34
N ILE A 403 10.59 13.78 -4.81
CA ILE A 403 9.46 12.89 -5.07
C ILE A 403 8.58 12.87 -3.82
N LEU A 404 7.42 13.51 -3.87
CA LEU A 404 6.44 13.43 -2.80
C LEU A 404 5.86 12.01 -2.78
N HIS A 405 6.26 11.22 -1.77
CA HIS A 405 5.91 9.80 -1.71
C HIS A 405 5.03 9.45 -0.50
N SER A 406 4.71 10.42 0.34
CA SER A 406 3.79 10.24 1.46
C SER A 406 2.38 9.85 1.00
N LYS A 407 1.69 9.06 1.82
CA LYS A 407 0.36 8.50 1.57
C LYS A 407 -0.49 8.72 2.79
N HIS A 408 -1.22 9.83 2.74
CA HIS A 408 -2.13 10.21 3.81
C HIS A 408 -3.24 11.10 3.28
N PHE A 409 -4.30 11.20 4.03
CA PHE A 409 -5.32 12.22 3.82
C PHE A 409 -5.99 12.61 5.14
N SER A 410 -6.48 13.85 5.19
CA SER A 410 -7.24 14.38 6.32
C SER A 410 -8.64 14.79 5.89
N VAL A 411 -9.62 14.52 6.74
CA VAL A 411 -11.03 14.86 6.51
C VAL A 411 -11.51 15.74 7.65
N ASP A 412 -12.00 16.89 7.30
CA ASP A 412 -12.45 17.94 8.22
C ASP A 412 -11.39 18.23 9.31
N ASP A 413 -11.74 18.30 10.58
CA ASP A 413 -10.79 18.56 11.66
C ASP A 413 -10.62 17.34 12.59
N GLU A 414 -11.10 16.19 12.21
CA GLU A 414 -11.29 15.06 13.14
C GLU A 414 -10.65 13.75 12.66
N VAL A 415 -10.48 13.58 11.35
CA VAL A 415 -10.01 12.29 10.80
C VAL A 415 -8.70 12.47 10.06
N ALA A 416 -7.71 11.67 10.42
CA ALA A 416 -6.46 11.51 9.70
C ALA A 416 -6.29 10.04 9.30
N VAL A 417 -5.85 9.80 8.06
CA VAL A 417 -5.50 8.45 7.58
C VAL A 417 -4.07 8.48 7.07
N ILE A 418 -3.27 7.55 7.54
CA ILE A 418 -1.89 7.37 7.11
C ILE A 418 -1.62 5.89 6.87
N GLY A 419 -0.77 5.57 5.89
CA GLY A 419 -0.42 4.18 5.63
C GLY A 419 0.50 3.99 4.43
N SER A 420 0.44 2.80 3.87
CA SER A 420 1.25 2.40 2.73
C SER A 420 0.52 2.51 1.39
N SER A 421 -0.82 2.63 1.40
CA SER A 421 -1.67 2.55 0.22
C SER A 421 -1.65 3.82 -0.61
N ASN A 422 -1.30 3.72 -1.88
CA ASN A 422 -1.53 4.77 -2.86
C ASN A 422 -3.03 4.86 -3.23
N MET A 423 -3.40 5.96 -3.88
CA MET A 423 -4.73 6.14 -4.46
C MET A 423 -4.79 5.60 -5.90
N ASP A 424 -4.46 4.32 -6.07
CA ASP A 424 -4.45 3.65 -7.37
C ASP A 424 -5.07 2.24 -7.30
N ILE A 425 -5.44 1.74 -8.49
CA ILE A 425 -6.11 0.44 -8.64
C ILE A 425 -5.22 -0.71 -8.16
N ARG A 426 -3.90 -0.57 -8.32
CA ARG A 426 -2.93 -1.58 -7.92
C ARG A 426 -2.88 -1.74 -6.40
N SER A 427 -2.78 -0.65 -5.66
CA SER A 427 -2.79 -0.64 -4.18
C SER A 427 -4.09 -1.19 -3.61
N PHE A 428 -5.21 -1.03 -4.32
CA PHE A 428 -6.50 -1.56 -3.85
C PHE A 428 -6.67 -3.06 -4.07
N ASN A 429 -6.03 -3.64 -5.11
CA ASN A 429 -6.31 -5.02 -5.56
C ASN A 429 -5.13 -5.97 -5.53
N LEU A 430 -3.91 -5.49 -5.76
CA LEU A 430 -2.76 -6.34 -6.06
C LEU A 430 -1.66 -6.28 -4.99
N ASP A 431 -1.57 -5.16 -4.26
CA ASP A 431 -0.57 -5.00 -3.23
C ASP A 431 -1.16 -5.26 -1.84
N PHE A 432 -0.39 -5.93 -0.98
CA PHE A 432 -0.72 -6.01 0.43
C PHE A 432 -0.40 -4.67 1.07
N GLU A 433 -1.41 -4.00 1.56
CA GLU A 433 -1.34 -2.64 2.10
C GLU A 433 -1.85 -2.60 3.54
N ILE A 434 -1.57 -1.49 4.21
CA ILE A 434 -2.07 -1.20 5.53
C ILE A 434 -2.32 0.30 5.66
N SER A 435 -3.43 0.66 6.25
CA SER A 435 -3.78 2.04 6.63
C SER A 435 -4.21 2.10 8.08
N VAL A 436 -3.98 3.23 8.72
CA VAL A 436 -4.54 3.52 10.05
C VAL A 436 -5.45 4.72 9.91
N MET A 437 -6.71 4.54 10.25
CA MET A 437 -7.68 5.61 10.44
C MET A 437 -7.58 6.08 11.88
N CYS A 438 -7.28 7.36 12.08
CA CYS A 438 -7.17 8.00 13.38
C CYS A 438 -8.27 9.04 13.54
N LEU A 439 -8.96 9.01 14.68
CA LEU A 439 -9.95 10.00 15.08
C LEU A 439 -9.31 10.81 16.20
N SER A 440 -8.83 12.00 15.88
CA SER A 440 -8.18 12.93 16.81
C SER A 440 -8.02 14.29 16.17
N ARG A 441 -8.46 15.33 16.86
CA ARG A 441 -8.30 16.71 16.41
C ARG A 441 -6.83 17.16 16.47
N SER A 442 -6.11 16.78 17.50
CA SER A 442 -4.68 17.13 17.65
C SER A 442 -3.82 16.51 16.54
N LEU A 443 -4.01 15.22 16.28
CA LEU A 443 -3.28 14.51 15.20
C LEU A 443 -3.65 15.07 13.81
N THR A 444 -4.95 15.36 13.57
CA THR A 444 -5.39 15.98 12.33
C THR A 444 -4.77 17.39 12.16
N THR A 445 -4.63 18.14 13.24
CA THR A 445 -3.94 19.44 13.23
C THR A 445 -2.45 19.29 12.88
N ALA A 446 -1.75 18.33 13.50
CA ALA A 446 -0.35 18.05 13.17
C ALA A 446 -0.17 17.60 11.71
N MET A 447 -1.10 16.79 11.19
CA MET A 447 -1.08 16.40 9.77
C MET A 447 -1.30 17.60 8.84
N ARG A 448 -2.15 18.55 9.23
CA ARG A 448 -2.36 19.79 8.47
C ARG A 448 -1.13 20.69 8.43
N GLU A 449 -0.33 20.70 9.47
CA GLU A 449 0.96 21.44 9.46
C GLU A 449 1.89 20.86 8.38
N VAL A 450 1.92 19.53 8.21
CA VAL A 450 2.66 18.88 7.12
C VAL A 450 2.05 19.25 5.75
N GLU A 451 0.73 19.23 5.62
CA GLU A 451 0.03 19.62 4.39
C GLU A 451 0.23 21.09 4.04
N ASP A 452 0.27 21.99 5.04
CA ASP A 452 0.55 23.41 4.88
C ASP A 452 2.00 23.67 4.43
N LEU A 453 2.95 22.88 4.95
CA LEU A 453 4.32 22.89 4.43
C LEU A 453 4.35 22.43 2.97
N TYR A 454 3.67 21.34 2.61
CA TYR A 454 3.60 20.89 1.21
C TYR A 454 2.97 21.96 0.31
N ARG A 455 1.91 22.63 0.75
CA ARG A 455 1.26 23.72 0.01
C ARG A 455 2.20 24.91 -0.20
N SER A 456 2.95 25.30 0.84
CA SER A 456 3.89 26.43 0.76
C SER A 456 5.04 26.20 -0.22
N LEU A 457 5.44 24.94 -0.40
CA LEU A 457 6.51 24.53 -1.31
C LEU A 457 6.01 24.26 -2.74
N SER A 458 4.73 23.95 -2.90
CA SER A 458 4.13 23.53 -4.16
C SER A 458 3.61 24.71 -4.97
N ARG A 459 3.52 24.51 -6.28
CA ARG A 459 2.73 25.38 -7.14
C ARG A 459 1.34 24.79 -7.39
N GLU A 460 0.33 25.65 -7.41
CA GLU A 460 -1.02 25.25 -7.77
C GLU A 460 -1.16 25.11 -9.29
N LEU A 461 -1.71 24.00 -9.74
CA LEU A 461 -1.99 23.73 -11.15
C LEU A 461 -3.35 24.31 -11.50
N THR A 462 -3.41 25.18 -12.50
CA THR A 462 -4.65 25.78 -12.99
C THR A 462 -5.24 25.04 -14.18
N LEU A 463 -6.57 25.15 -14.34
CA LEU A 463 -7.26 24.57 -15.51
C LEU A 463 -6.82 25.20 -16.84
N ASP A 464 -6.51 26.50 -16.84
CA ASP A 464 -6.01 27.20 -18.02
C ASP A 464 -4.63 26.71 -18.45
N GLU A 465 -3.71 26.55 -17.49
CA GLU A 465 -2.41 25.93 -17.73
C GLU A 465 -2.59 24.50 -18.30
N TRP A 466 -3.52 23.74 -17.74
CA TRP A 466 -3.81 22.39 -18.19
C TRP A 466 -4.26 22.32 -19.64
N TYR A 467 -5.08 23.27 -20.09
CA TYR A 467 -5.54 23.38 -21.48
C TYR A 467 -4.44 23.78 -22.46
N ARG A 468 -3.45 24.56 -22.04
CA ARG A 468 -2.32 25.02 -22.89
C ARG A 468 -1.29 23.95 -23.16
N ARG A 469 -1.42 22.76 -22.59
CA ARG A 469 -0.46 21.66 -22.77
C ARG A 469 -0.40 21.20 -24.22
N PRO A 470 0.83 20.81 -24.71
CA PRO A 470 1.01 20.28 -26.06
C PRO A 470 0.13 19.05 -26.32
N LEU A 471 -0.42 18.96 -27.55
CA LEU A 471 -1.27 17.82 -27.96
C LEU A 471 -0.58 16.47 -27.78
N GLY A 472 0.74 16.40 -28.06
CA GLY A 472 1.52 15.17 -27.88
C GLY A 472 1.54 14.66 -26.43
N LYS A 473 1.70 15.57 -25.43
CA LYS A 473 1.62 15.18 -24.01
C LYS A 473 0.22 14.67 -23.65
N ARG A 474 -0.82 15.36 -24.13
CA ARG A 474 -2.22 14.93 -23.91
C ARG A 474 -2.51 13.56 -24.51
N TYR A 475 -1.95 13.30 -25.69
CA TYR A 475 -2.08 11.98 -26.34
C TYR A 475 -1.42 10.87 -25.51
N ILE A 476 -0.18 11.10 -25.04
CA ILE A 476 0.53 10.15 -24.19
C ILE A 476 -0.25 9.87 -22.89
N ASP A 477 -0.76 10.90 -22.23
CA ASP A 477 -1.56 10.74 -21.00
C ASP A 477 -2.79 9.86 -21.26
N ASN A 478 -3.51 10.09 -22.39
CA ASN A 478 -4.69 9.30 -22.74
C ASN A 478 -4.34 7.84 -23.06
N VAL A 479 -3.21 7.59 -23.74
CA VAL A 479 -2.73 6.23 -24.00
C VAL A 479 -2.35 5.54 -22.67
N MET A 480 -1.65 6.23 -21.79
CA MET A 480 -1.25 5.66 -20.49
C MET A 480 -2.47 5.43 -19.57
N ARG A 481 -3.55 6.18 -19.70
CA ARG A 481 -4.81 5.91 -18.99
C ARG A 481 -5.36 4.51 -19.30
N LEU A 482 -5.15 3.98 -20.47
CA LEU A 482 -5.58 2.62 -20.83
C LEU A 482 -4.86 1.54 -20.02
N THR A 483 -3.69 1.89 -19.47
CA THR A 483 -2.89 0.98 -18.62
C THR A 483 -3.18 1.13 -17.13
N SER A 484 -4.13 1.98 -16.74
CA SER A 484 -4.46 2.25 -15.31
C SER A 484 -4.81 0.98 -14.52
N ALA A 485 -5.39 -0.03 -15.17
CA ALA A 485 -5.69 -1.31 -14.54
C ALA A 485 -4.44 -2.18 -14.26
N LEU A 486 -3.27 -1.79 -14.77
CA LEU A 486 -1.98 -2.46 -14.59
C LEU A 486 -1.04 -1.69 -13.66
N GLN A 487 -1.46 -0.51 -13.20
CA GLN A 487 -0.65 0.45 -12.43
C GLN A 487 -1.11 0.53 -10.99
#